data_b6791b113b64aa247eae0fc7ae987624
#
_entry.id   b6791b113b64aa247eae0fc7ae987624
#
_cell.length_a   1.000
_cell.length_b   1.000
_cell.length_c   1.000
_cell.angle_alpha   90.00
_cell.angle_beta   90.00
_cell.angle_gamma   90.00
#
_symmetry.space_group_name_H-M   'P 1'
#
loop_
_entity.id
_entity.type
_entity.pdbx_description
1 polymer ?
#
loop_
_entity_poly.entity_id
_entity_poly.type
_entity_poly.pdbx_seq_one_letter_code
_entity_poly.pdbx_strand_id
1 'polypeptide(L)'
;MGMSSRANPKVAVLMGGPSAEREVSLSTGRECAAALAGEGFEVVQVDAGADLSARLSEIQPDVVFNALHGRWGEDGCVQGLLEWLQIPYTHSGVLASALAMDKTRSKATFAAAGLPVVTSRIASKAEVMAAHLMTPPYVVKPNNEGSSVGIYIVHEAANGPPKLADTMPDQVMVETYAPGRELTTTVMGDRPLTVTDIITDGWYDYDAKYKPGGSRHEVPADVPSEIFDACMEYAKRAHDALGCRGVSRTDFRWDDRRGLDGLILLETNTQPGMTPTSLTPEQAAHAGMSFGQFCAWIVEDASCNR
;
A
#
# COMPACT_ATOMS: atom_id res chain seq x y z
N MET A 1 1.68 4.95 -25.92
CA MET A 1 2.87 4.52 -26.65
C MET A 1 3.42 3.32 -25.92
N GLY A 2 3.50 2.17 -26.58
CA GLY A 2 4.05 0.96 -25.94
C GLY A 2 5.56 1.08 -25.74
N MET A 3 6.12 0.20 -24.88
CA MET A 3 7.55 0.11 -24.59
C MET A 3 8.41 0.19 -25.86
N SER A 4 9.57 0.83 -25.73
CA SER A 4 10.62 0.85 -26.76
C SER A 4 10.95 -0.56 -27.24
N SER A 5 11.13 -0.74 -28.54
CA SER A 5 11.47 -2.03 -29.18
C SER A 5 12.92 -2.48 -28.94
N ARG A 6 13.58 -1.99 -27.87
CA ARG A 6 14.93 -2.44 -27.49
C ARG A 6 14.88 -3.87 -26.97
N ALA A 7 15.86 -4.67 -27.33
CA ALA A 7 16.02 -6.04 -26.83
C ALA A 7 16.18 -6.08 -25.29
N ASN A 8 16.73 -5.01 -24.66
CA ASN A 8 16.92 -4.85 -23.22
C ASN A 8 16.50 -3.43 -22.83
N PRO A 9 15.24 -3.20 -22.40
CA PRO A 9 14.81 -1.89 -21.93
C PRO A 9 15.61 -1.42 -20.72
N LYS A 10 15.95 -0.12 -20.70
CA LYS A 10 16.64 0.51 -19.57
C LYS A 10 15.62 0.91 -18.51
N VAL A 11 15.72 0.32 -17.34
CA VAL A 11 14.83 0.56 -16.19
C VAL A 11 15.56 1.36 -15.13
N ALA A 12 15.05 2.56 -14.81
CA ALA A 12 15.49 3.30 -13.63
C ALA A 12 14.66 2.86 -12.41
N VAL A 13 15.28 2.21 -11.43
CA VAL A 13 14.63 1.81 -10.17
C VAL A 13 14.79 2.94 -9.17
N LEU A 14 13.70 3.67 -8.90
CA LEU A 14 13.67 4.71 -7.87
C LEU A 14 13.58 4.09 -6.48
N MET A 15 14.47 4.51 -5.59
CA MET A 15 14.54 4.01 -4.22
C MET A 15 14.98 5.12 -3.26
N GLY A 16 14.93 4.85 -1.96
CA GLY A 16 15.36 5.79 -0.93
C GLY A 16 14.38 6.95 -0.76
N GLY A 17 14.74 8.12 -1.21
CA GLY A 17 13.90 9.31 -1.09
C GLY A 17 13.91 9.92 0.31
N PRO A 18 13.19 11.06 0.53
CA PRO A 18 13.21 11.80 1.79
C PRO A 18 12.14 11.37 2.81
N SER A 19 11.36 10.32 2.54
CA SER A 19 10.30 9.87 3.46
C SER A 19 10.85 9.18 4.70
N ALA A 20 10.02 9.03 5.74
CA ALA A 20 10.34 8.23 6.93
C ALA A 20 10.55 6.74 6.60
N GLU A 21 10.05 6.27 5.45
CA GLU A 21 10.16 4.89 4.97
C GLU A 21 11.39 4.65 4.06
N ARG A 22 12.38 5.57 4.09
CA ARG A 22 13.58 5.51 3.26
C ARG A 22 14.29 4.16 3.26
N GLU A 23 14.51 3.58 4.44
CA GLU A 23 15.23 2.30 4.56
C GLU A 23 14.46 1.13 3.94
N VAL A 24 13.14 1.13 4.09
CA VAL A 24 12.26 0.15 3.43
C VAL A 24 12.36 0.29 1.92
N SER A 25 12.31 1.52 1.42
CA SER A 25 12.44 1.84 -0.01
C SER A 25 13.80 1.42 -0.58
N LEU A 26 14.89 1.65 0.15
CA LEU A 26 16.23 1.20 -0.26
C LEU A 26 16.32 -0.33 -0.33
N SER A 27 15.70 -1.04 0.62
CA SER A 27 15.63 -2.50 0.60
C SER A 27 14.82 -3.01 -0.59
N THR A 28 13.58 -2.54 -0.74
CA THR A 28 12.70 -2.87 -1.87
C THR A 28 13.40 -2.61 -3.21
N GLY A 29 14.00 -1.44 -3.37
CA GLY A 29 14.65 -1.04 -4.62
C GLY A 29 15.83 -1.92 -4.99
N ARG A 30 16.67 -2.31 -4.03
CA ARG A 30 17.80 -3.24 -4.29
C ARG A 30 17.31 -4.62 -4.74
N GLU A 31 16.30 -5.18 -4.07
CA GLU A 31 15.75 -6.49 -4.41
C GLU A 31 15.08 -6.47 -5.80
N CYS A 32 14.26 -5.45 -6.09
CA CYS A 32 13.65 -5.30 -7.41
C CYS A 32 14.69 -5.08 -8.51
N ALA A 33 15.73 -4.28 -8.25
CA ALA A 33 16.82 -4.05 -9.22
C ALA A 33 17.59 -5.34 -9.54
N ALA A 34 17.89 -6.15 -8.52
CA ALA A 34 18.55 -7.44 -8.72
C ALA A 34 17.68 -8.41 -9.50
N ALA A 35 16.37 -8.48 -9.17
CA ALA A 35 15.40 -9.33 -9.85
C ALA A 35 15.26 -8.94 -11.34
N LEU A 36 15.10 -7.66 -11.65
CA LEU A 36 14.99 -7.14 -13.03
C LEU A 36 16.27 -7.39 -13.84
N ALA A 37 17.45 -7.21 -13.24
CA ALA A 37 18.71 -7.55 -13.89
C ALA A 37 18.80 -9.05 -14.22
N GLY A 38 18.29 -9.92 -13.34
CA GLY A 38 18.17 -11.37 -13.56
C GLY A 38 17.24 -11.74 -14.73
N GLU A 39 16.22 -10.92 -15.00
CA GLU A 39 15.29 -11.08 -16.13
C GLU A 39 15.81 -10.41 -17.42
N GLY A 40 17.01 -9.83 -17.42
CA GLY A 40 17.69 -9.29 -18.60
C GLY A 40 17.45 -7.81 -18.89
N PHE A 41 16.89 -7.05 -17.98
CA PHE A 41 16.76 -5.58 -18.11
C PHE A 41 18.09 -4.88 -17.85
N GLU A 42 18.32 -3.74 -18.53
CA GLU A 42 19.40 -2.80 -18.18
C GLU A 42 18.93 -1.96 -16.99
N VAL A 43 19.47 -2.19 -15.79
CA VAL A 43 18.97 -1.57 -14.55
C VAL A 43 19.89 -0.46 -14.05
N VAL A 44 19.32 0.70 -13.75
CA VAL A 44 19.99 1.83 -13.09
C VAL A 44 19.29 2.13 -11.78
N GLN A 45 19.99 1.98 -10.65
CA GLN A 45 19.44 2.35 -9.33
C GLN A 45 19.57 3.85 -9.10
N VAL A 46 18.47 4.48 -8.68
CA VAL A 46 18.38 5.94 -8.48
C VAL A 46 17.85 6.23 -7.08
N ASP A 47 18.72 6.70 -6.18
CA ASP A 47 18.28 7.25 -4.89
C ASP A 47 17.61 8.60 -5.15
N ALA A 48 16.31 8.71 -4.87
CA ALA A 48 15.50 9.86 -5.26
C ALA A 48 15.77 11.08 -4.36
N GLY A 49 16.40 12.09 -4.92
CA GLY A 49 16.68 13.37 -4.28
C GLY A 49 16.01 14.56 -4.99
N ALA A 50 16.33 15.77 -4.55
CA ALA A 50 15.81 16.99 -5.14
C ALA A 50 16.25 17.19 -6.63
N ASP A 51 17.29 16.50 -7.05
CA ASP A 51 17.84 16.46 -8.41
C ASP A 51 17.24 15.37 -9.30
N LEU A 52 16.21 14.65 -8.84
CA LEU A 52 15.63 13.49 -9.52
C LEU A 52 15.30 13.78 -11.00
N SER A 53 14.69 14.91 -11.29
CA SER A 53 14.33 15.30 -12.67
C SER A 53 15.57 15.42 -13.58
N ALA A 54 16.64 16.04 -13.11
CA ALA A 54 17.89 16.17 -13.87
C ALA A 54 18.53 14.79 -14.11
N ARG A 55 18.61 13.97 -13.07
CA ARG A 55 19.17 12.61 -13.17
C ARG A 55 18.40 11.73 -14.15
N LEU A 56 17.06 11.77 -14.13
CA LEU A 56 16.24 11.01 -15.09
C LEU A 56 16.46 11.50 -16.53
N SER A 57 16.64 12.83 -16.71
CA SER A 57 16.96 13.41 -18.03
C SER A 57 18.33 12.99 -18.55
N GLU A 58 19.31 12.78 -17.67
CA GLU A 58 20.65 12.29 -18.02
C GLU A 58 20.64 10.78 -18.32
N ILE A 59 19.94 9.99 -17.50
CA ILE A 59 19.84 8.53 -17.62
C ILE A 59 19.06 8.12 -18.87
N GLN A 60 18.00 8.89 -19.19
CA GLN A 60 17.05 8.59 -20.27
C GLN A 60 16.54 7.13 -20.20
N PRO A 61 15.87 6.73 -19.12
CA PRO A 61 15.34 5.39 -19.01
C PRO A 61 14.15 5.18 -19.95
N ASP A 62 13.94 3.95 -20.40
CA ASP A 62 12.75 3.56 -21.15
C ASP A 62 11.53 3.44 -20.20
N VAL A 63 11.78 3.03 -18.93
CA VAL A 63 10.76 2.86 -17.89
C VAL A 63 11.34 3.25 -16.51
N VAL A 64 10.52 3.78 -15.66
CA VAL A 64 10.80 3.96 -14.22
C VAL A 64 10.06 2.90 -13.41
N PHE A 65 10.80 2.08 -12.68
CA PHE A 65 10.25 1.24 -11.62
C PHE A 65 10.22 2.04 -10.33
N ASN A 66 9.03 2.39 -9.84
CA ASN A 66 8.88 3.12 -8.60
C ASN A 66 8.93 2.14 -7.40
N ALA A 67 10.01 2.18 -6.62
CA ALA A 67 10.17 1.45 -5.36
C ALA A 67 10.26 2.39 -4.15
N LEU A 68 9.78 3.64 -4.32
CA LEU A 68 9.66 4.58 -3.22
C LEU A 68 8.47 4.19 -2.32
N HIS A 69 8.58 4.47 -1.02
CA HIS A 69 7.52 4.24 -0.05
C HIS A 69 7.18 5.51 0.71
N GLY A 70 5.90 5.59 1.15
CA GLY A 70 5.36 6.70 1.90
C GLY A 70 5.25 7.99 1.08
N ARG A 71 5.34 9.12 1.79
CA ARG A 71 5.20 10.44 1.17
C ARG A 71 6.21 10.64 0.04
N TRP A 72 5.82 11.32 -1.00
CA TRP A 72 6.50 11.60 -2.28
C TRP A 72 6.53 10.40 -3.23
N GLY A 73 6.53 9.17 -2.73
CA GLY A 73 6.59 7.95 -3.53
C GLY A 73 5.22 7.37 -3.87
N GLU A 74 4.27 7.46 -2.92
CA GLU A 74 2.95 6.82 -3.00
C GLU A 74 1.78 7.81 -3.07
N ASP A 75 2.03 9.12 -3.06
CA ASP A 75 1.02 10.18 -2.91
C ASP A 75 0.72 10.96 -4.19
N GLY A 76 1.22 10.50 -5.34
CA GLY A 76 1.05 11.16 -6.64
C GLY A 76 2.15 12.14 -7.02
N CYS A 77 3.06 12.50 -6.10
CA CYS A 77 4.09 13.50 -6.35
C CYS A 77 5.11 13.03 -7.38
N VAL A 78 5.76 11.88 -7.19
CA VAL A 78 6.71 11.32 -8.14
C VAL A 78 6.01 10.93 -9.44
N GLN A 79 4.78 10.41 -9.36
CA GLN A 79 3.97 10.07 -10.53
C GLN A 79 3.74 11.32 -11.39
N GLY A 80 3.39 12.46 -10.79
CA GLY A 80 3.22 13.74 -11.50
C GLY A 80 4.50 14.23 -12.17
N LEU A 81 5.66 14.05 -11.56
CA LEU A 81 6.95 14.34 -12.18
C LEU A 81 7.18 13.45 -13.41
N LEU A 82 6.91 12.14 -13.31
CA LEU A 82 7.12 11.19 -14.39
C LEU A 82 6.15 11.43 -15.56
N GLU A 83 4.89 11.79 -15.26
CA GLU A 83 3.92 12.25 -16.29
C GLU A 83 4.42 13.50 -17.02
N TRP A 84 4.95 14.49 -16.30
CA TRP A 84 5.51 15.69 -16.91
C TRP A 84 6.71 15.40 -17.80
N LEU A 85 7.58 14.47 -17.37
CA LEU A 85 8.74 14.03 -18.13
C LEU A 85 8.40 13.06 -19.28
N GLN A 86 7.15 12.60 -19.36
CA GLN A 86 6.68 11.59 -20.32
C GLN A 86 7.50 10.30 -20.27
N ILE A 87 7.90 9.88 -19.08
CA ILE A 87 8.61 8.63 -18.83
C ILE A 87 7.60 7.59 -18.33
N PRO A 88 7.38 6.47 -19.02
CA PRO A 88 6.54 5.38 -18.53
C PRO A 88 6.99 4.91 -17.14
N TYR A 89 6.03 4.65 -16.26
CA TYR A 89 6.32 4.24 -14.89
C TYR A 89 5.37 3.16 -14.40
N THR A 90 5.81 2.44 -13.38
CA THR A 90 5.10 1.32 -12.78
C THR A 90 4.06 1.77 -11.76
N HIS A 91 3.11 0.86 -11.43
CA HIS A 91 2.06 1.04 -10.44
C HIS A 91 1.02 2.11 -10.82
N SER A 92 0.31 2.61 -9.83
CA SER A 92 -0.81 3.53 -10.01
C SER A 92 -0.38 4.95 -10.39
N GLY A 93 -1.27 5.67 -11.06
CA GLY A 93 -1.04 7.03 -11.50
C GLY A 93 -1.26 8.08 -10.41
N VAL A 94 -1.19 9.36 -10.80
CA VAL A 94 -1.25 10.53 -9.90
C VAL A 94 -2.50 10.51 -9.02
N LEU A 95 -3.69 10.40 -9.64
CA LEU A 95 -4.95 10.52 -8.91
C LEU A 95 -5.18 9.33 -7.97
N ALA A 96 -4.95 8.11 -8.44
CA ALA A 96 -5.15 6.90 -7.64
C ALA A 96 -4.21 6.87 -6.43
N SER A 97 -2.93 7.22 -6.62
CA SER A 97 -1.94 7.32 -5.53
C SER A 97 -2.33 8.38 -4.52
N ALA A 98 -2.73 9.57 -4.96
CA ALA A 98 -3.15 10.66 -4.06
C ALA A 98 -4.43 10.30 -3.28
N LEU A 99 -5.41 9.65 -3.92
CA LEU A 99 -6.64 9.20 -3.26
C LEU A 99 -6.37 8.09 -2.24
N ALA A 100 -5.55 7.11 -2.59
CA ALA A 100 -5.21 5.99 -1.71
C ALA A 100 -4.46 6.45 -0.45
N MET A 101 -3.54 7.39 -0.58
CA MET A 101 -2.78 7.93 0.54
C MET A 101 -3.66 8.72 1.53
N ASP A 102 -4.72 9.37 1.07
CA ASP A 102 -5.67 10.09 1.93
C ASP A 102 -6.80 9.16 2.39
N LYS A 103 -6.71 8.66 3.63
CA LYS A 103 -7.67 7.69 4.19
C LYS A 103 -9.10 8.20 4.20
N THR A 104 -9.32 9.51 4.40
CA THR A 104 -10.68 10.08 4.36
C THR A 104 -11.27 10.01 2.95
N ARG A 105 -10.47 10.35 1.94
CA ARG A 105 -10.88 10.35 0.54
C ARG A 105 -11.03 8.94 -0.01
N SER A 106 -10.09 8.04 0.30
CA SER A 106 -10.18 6.64 -0.11
C SER A 106 -11.42 5.96 0.48
N LYS A 107 -11.71 6.17 1.78
CA LYS A 107 -12.93 5.62 2.42
C LYS A 107 -14.23 6.18 1.82
N ALA A 108 -14.26 7.47 1.47
CA ALA A 108 -15.41 8.05 0.77
C ALA A 108 -15.60 7.41 -0.61
N THR A 109 -14.51 7.14 -1.33
CA THR A 109 -14.54 6.44 -2.62
C THR A 109 -15.02 5.00 -2.47
N PHE A 110 -14.52 4.26 -1.47
CA PHE A 110 -14.96 2.89 -1.17
C PHE A 110 -16.43 2.84 -0.78
N ALA A 111 -16.89 3.75 0.09
CA ALA A 111 -18.30 3.82 0.48
C ALA A 111 -19.21 4.12 -0.72
N ALA A 112 -18.82 5.03 -1.61
CA ALA A 112 -19.55 5.32 -2.87
C ALA A 112 -19.61 4.11 -3.81
N ALA A 113 -18.58 3.25 -3.78
CA ALA A 113 -18.54 1.99 -4.51
C ALA A 113 -19.32 0.85 -3.77
N GLY A 114 -19.97 1.12 -2.62
CA GLY A 114 -20.70 0.13 -1.85
C GLY A 114 -19.80 -0.90 -1.14
N LEU A 115 -18.55 -0.52 -0.83
CA LEU A 115 -17.62 -1.37 -0.09
C LEU A 115 -17.75 -1.12 1.43
N PRO A 116 -17.60 -2.14 2.28
CA PRO A 116 -17.79 -2.02 3.72
C PRO A 116 -16.59 -1.30 4.37
N VAL A 117 -16.81 -0.11 4.88
CA VAL A 117 -15.83 0.68 5.63
C VAL A 117 -16.39 1.09 6.99
N VAL A 118 -15.53 1.22 8.00
CA VAL A 118 -15.96 1.74 9.30
C VAL A 118 -16.23 3.24 9.26
N THR A 119 -17.14 3.69 10.14
CA THR A 119 -17.38 5.13 10.36
C THR A 119 -16.10 5.81 10.83
N SER A 120 -15.79 6.94 10.24
CA SER A 120 -14.61 7.74 10.58
C SER A 120 -14.90 9.24 10.47
N ARG A 121 -14.08 10.04 11.14
CA ARG A 121 -14.09 11.50 11.04
C ARG A 121 -12.68 12.07 11.23
N ILE A 122 -12.45 13.25 10.69
CA ILE A 122 -11.26 14.05 11.01
C ILE A 122 -11.58 14.90 12.25
N ALA A 123 -10.59 14.99 13.12
CA ALA A 123 -10.62 15.85 14.29
C ALA A 123 -9.24 16.43 14.57
N SER A 124 -9.19 17.53 15.29
CA SER A 124 -7.91 18.07 15.75
C SER A 124 -7.34 17.20 16.88
N LYS A 125 -6.01 17.15 16.96
CA LYS A 125 -5.27 16.49 18.05
C LYS A 125 -5.78 16.99 19.43
N ALA A 126 -6.05 18.29 19.55
CA ALA A 126 -6.54 18.88 20.78
C ALA A 126 -7.93 18.37 21.19
N GLU A 127 -8.87 18.25 20.24
CA GLU A 127 -10.21 17.67 20.49
C GLU A 127 -10.11 16.23 20.97
N VAL A 128 -9.29 15.41 20.29
CA VAL A 128 -9.09 13.98 20.63
C VAL A 128 -8.50 13.82 22.03
N MET A 129 -7.58 14.69 22.43
CA MET A 129 -6.96 14.65 23.77
C MET A 129 -7.87 15.21 24.87
N ALA A 130 -8.86 16.02 24.53
CA ALA A 130 -9.79 16.64 25.49
C ALA A 130 -10.97 15.71 25.86
N ALA A 131 -11.46 14.89 24.93
CA ALA A 131 -12.63 14.04 25.16
C ALA A 131 -12.64 12.83 24.21
N HIS A 132 -13.39 11.77 24.59
CA HIS A 132 -13.73 10.70 23.66
C HIS A 132 -14.64 11.25 22.54
N LEU A 133 -14.20 11.15 21.30
CA LEU A 133 -14.98 11.61 20.13
C LEU A 133 -15.87 10.51 19.53
N MET A 134 -15.66 9.26 19.95
CA MET A 134 -16.45 8.08 19.64
C MET A 134 -16.56 7.20 20.88
N THR A 135 -17.56 6.33 20.92
CA THR A 135 -17.65 5.29 21.96
C THR A 135 -16.50 4.30 21.76
N PRO A 136 -15.68 4.02 22.79
CA PRO A 136 -14.67 2.97 22.71
C PRO A 136 -15.29 1.57 22.45
N PRO A 137 -14.60 0.67 21.72
CA PRO A 137 -13.25 0.87 21.19
C PRO A 137 -13.22 1.66 19.88
N TYR A 138 -12.19 2.50 19.71
CA TYR A 138 -11.96 3.24 18.48
C TYR A 138 -10.45 3.42 18.22
N VAL A 139 -10.10 3.82 17.01
CA VAL A 139 -8.72 4.05 16.57
C VAL A 139 -8.50 5.52 16.26
N VAL A 140 -7.34 6.04 16.66
CA VAL A 140 -6.82 7.35 16.23
C VAL A 140 -5.55 7.13 15.45
N LYS A 141 -5.46 7.73 14.25
CA LYS A 141 -4.31 7.56 13.36
C LYS A 141 -4.10 8.79 12.47
N PRO A 142 -2.89 9.01 11.91
CA PRO A 142 -2.69 9.98 10.86
C PRO A 142 -3.56 9.68 9.63
N ASN A 143 -4.06 10.72 8.96
CA ASN A 143 -4.86 10.56 7.75
C ASN A 143 -4.04 10.16 6.51
N ASN A 144 -2.81 10.67 6.41
CA ASN A 144 -1.99 10.63 5.19
C ASN A 144 -0.63 9.95 5.41
N GLU A 145 -0.53 8.98 6.33
CA GLU A 145 0.69 8.23 6.58
C GLU A 145 0.47 6.73 6.44
N GLY A 146 1.54 6.02 6.05
CA GLY A 146 1.56 4.58 5.87
C GLY A 146 2.17 3.81 7.06
N SER A 147 2.45 2.52 6.86
CA SER A 147 3.24 1.64 7.75
C SER A 147 2.79 1.54 9.20
N SER A 148 1.51 1.77 9.49
CA SER A 148 0.93 1.72 10.86
C SER A 148 1.58 2.69 11.87
N VAL A 149 2.27 3.72 11.41
CA VAL A 149 2.90 4.73 12.26
C VAL A 149 1.84 5.61 12.92
N GLY A 150 1.97 5.83 14.23
CA GLY A 150 1.09 6.74 14.98
C GLY A 150 -0.35 6.23 15.19
N ILE A 151 -0.57 4.91 15.20
CA ILE A 151 -1.86 4.31 15.51
C ILE A 151 -2.05 4.21 17.02
N TYR A 152 -3.18 4.71 17.53
CA TYR A 152 -3.61 4.60 18.93
C TYR A 152 -4.96 3.87 18.98
N ILE A 153 -5.00 2.73 19.68
CA ILE A 153 -6.23 1.99 19.95
C ILE A 153 -6.75 2.40 21.32
N VAL A 154 -7.93 2.94 21.36
CA VAL A 154 -8.63 3.29 22.61
C VAL A 154 -9.57 2.14 22.94
N HIS A 155 -9.21 1.34 23.94
CA HIS A 155 -9.95 0.16 24.38
C HIS A 155 -11.20 0.52 25.18
N GLU A 156 -12.17 -0.42 25.30
CA GLU A 156 -13.41 -0.25 26.08
C GLU A 156 -13.16 0.18 27.53
N ALA A 157 -12.12 -0.34 28.16
CA ALA A 157 -11.75 -0.02 29.55
C ALA A 157 -10.94 1.27 29.70
N ALA A 158 -10.79 2.09 28.67
CA ALA A 158 -10.01 3.32 28.76
C ALA A 158 -10.65 4.33 29.73
N ASN A 159 -9.89 4.76 30.72
CA ASN A 159 -10.35 5.71 31.74
C ASN A 159 -10.37 7.18 31.28
N GLY A 160 -10.13 7.44 29.99
CA GLY A 160 -10.12 8.78 29.41
C GLY A 160 -9.61 8.80 27.97
N PRO A 161 -9.64 9.97 27.33
CA PRO A 161 -9.17 10.13 25.94
C PRO A 161 -7.68 9.79 25.81
N PRO A 162 -7.20 9.40 24.60
CA PRO A 162 -5.81 9.03 24.41
C PRO A 162 -4.88 10.25 24.53
N LYS A 163 -3.66 10.00 25.02
CA LYS A 163 -2.58 10.98 24.98
C LYS A 163 -1.76 10.73 23.72
N LEU A 164 -1.89 11.62 22.75
CA LEU A 164 -1.18 11.52 21.49
C LEU A 164 0.24 12.12 21.61
N ALA A 165 1.21 11.51 20.93
CA ALA A 165 2.58 12.01 20.87
C ALA A 165 2.66 13.39 20.19
N ASP A 166 3.70 14.16 20.51
CA ASP A 166 3.92 15.49 19.89
C ASP A 166 4.18 15.41 18.38
N THR A 167 4.72 14.28 17.93
CA THR A 167 4.97 13.98 16.51
C THR A 167 3.71 13.72 15.69
N MET A 168 2.56 13.49 16.34
CA MET A 168 1.29 13.33 15.62
C MET A 168 0.88 14.64 14.94
N PRO A 169 0.32 14.57 13.70
CA PRO A 169 -0.17 15.75 13.01
C PRO A 169 -1.34 16.41 13.76
N ASP A 170 -1.56 17.71 13.51
CA ASP A 170 -2.65 18.47 14.14
C ASP A 170 -4.04 17.96 13.77
N GLN A 171 -4.18 17.38 12.59
CA GLN A 171 -5.41 16.73 12.13
C GLN A 171 -5.21 15.22 12.07
N VAL A 172 -6.07 14.48 12.73
CA VAL A 172 -6.03 13.02 12.81
C VAL A 172 -7.38 12.41 12.43
N MET A 173 -7.34 11.17 11.94
CA MET A 173 -8.55 10.38 11.74
C MET A 173 -8.91 9.65 13.03
N VAL A 174 -10.18 9.74 13.40
CA VAL A 174 -10.80 8.91 14.46
C VAL A 174 -11.80 7.98 13.79
N GLU A 175 -11.67 6.66 14.00
CA GLU A 175 -12.53 5.68 13.36
C GLU A 175 -12.94 4.56 14.32
N THR A 176 -14.09 3.94 14.06
CA THR A 176 -14.56 2.77 14.80
C THR A 176 -13.54 1.64 14.68
N TYR A 177 -13.23 0.98 15.79
CA TYR A 177 -12.34 -0.18 15.80
C TYR A 177 -12.97 -1.36 15.05
N ALA A 178 -12.25 -1.94 14.11
CA ALA A 178 -12.62 -3.17 13.40
C ALA A 178 -11.89 -4.36 14.04
N PRO A 179 -12.57 -5.23 14.81
CA PRO A 179 -11.94 -6.40 15.44
C PRO A 179 -11.71 -7.53 14.45
N GLY A 180 -11.02 -8.56 14.90
CA GLY A 180 -10.90 -9.85 14.19
C GLY A 180 -9.56 -10.02 13.49
N ARG A 181 -9.53 -10.95 12.52
CA ARG A 181 -8.35 -11.34 11.73
C ARG A 181 -7.98 -10.25 10.74
N GLU A 182 -6.70 -10.20 10.36
CA GLU A 182 -6.21 -9.27 9.35
C GLU A 182 -5.97 -10.03 8.04
N LEU A 183 -6.77 -9.70 7.03
CA LEU A 183 -6.71 -10.34 5.71
C LEU A 183 -6.23 -9.33 4.69
N THR A 184 -5.53 -9.81 3.66
CA THR A 184 -5.09 -8.96 2.56
C THR A 184 -5.16 -9.66 1.22
N THR A 185 -5.45 -8.86 0.16
CA THR A 185 -5.55 -9.37 -1.21
C THR A 185 -4.84 -8.42 -2.17
N THR A 186 -3.95 -8.97 -2.97
CA THR A 186 -3.28 -8.28 -4.07
C THR A 186 -4.11 -8.37 -5.34
N VAL A 187 -4.25 -7.24 -6.04
CA VAL A 187 -4.75 -7.17 -7.41
C VAL A 187 -3.58 -6.89 -8.35
N MET A 188 -3.48 -7.64 -9.42
CA MET A 188 -2.47 -7.55 -10.47
C MET A 188 -3.18 -7.33 -11.81
N GLY A 189 -3.11 -6.11 -12.34
CA GLY A 189 -3.93 -5.69 -13.48
C GLY A 189 -5.43 -5.72 -13.16
N ASP A 190 -6.13 -6.65 -13.77
CA ASP A 190 -7.58 -6.86 -13.57
C ASP A 190 -7.89 -8.09 -12.68
N ARG A 191 -6.86 -8.81 -12.18
CA ARG A 191 -7.00 -10.09 -11.51
C ARG A 191 -6.56 -10.00 -10.05
N PRO A 192 -7.45 -10.24 -9.06
CA PRO A 192 -7.05 -10.53 -7.70
C PRO A 192 -6.31 -11.89 -7.64
N LEU A 193 -5.24 -11.99 -6.83
CA LEU A 193 -4.37 -13.17 -6.83
C LEU A 193 -4.84 -14.23 -5.83
N THR A 194 -4.91 -13.89 -4.56
CA THR A 194 -5.35 -14.76 -3.46
C THR A 194 -5.59 -13.93 -2.21
N VAL A 195 -6.02 -14.56 -1.12
CA VAL A 195 -6.15 -13.95 0.20
C VAL A 195 -5.03 -14.46 1.10
N THR A 196 -4.36 -13.58 1.81
CA THR A 196 -3.40 -13.91 2.88
C THR A 196 -4.00 -13.55 4.24
N ASP A 197 -3.89 -14.45 5.22
CA ASP A 197 -4.14 -14.15 6.62
C ASP A 197 -2.82 -13.76 7.30
N ILE A 198 -2.84 -12.59 7.95
CA ILE A 198 -1.68 -12.05 8.65
C ILE A 198 -1.87 -12.32 10.14
N ILE A 199 -1.11 -13.28 10.66
CA ILE A 199 -1.21 -13.76 12.03
C ILE A 199 -0.09 -13.11 12.86
N THR A 200 -0.48 -12.36 13.89
CA THR A 200 0.42 -11.69 14.83
C THR A 200 0.01 -11.97 16.27
N ASP A 201 0.97 -11.92 17.20
CA ASP A 201 0.68 -12.02 18.64
C ASP A 201 0.05 -10.74 19.22
N GLY A 202 -0.21 -9.73 18.39
CA GLY A 202 -0.78 -8.44 18.78
C GLY A 202 -1.28 -7.66 17.57
N TRP A 203 -1.02 -6.36 17.57
CA TRP A 203 -1.36 -5.49 16.43
C TRP A 203 -0.30 -5.61 15.33
N TYR A 204 -0.71 -5.61 14.05
CA TYR A 204 0.20 -5.60 12.91
C TYR A 204 0.79 -4.20 12.73
N ASP A 205 1.70 -3.83 13.63
CA ASP A 205 2.41 -2.57 13.65
C ASP A 205 3.68 -2.60 12.77
N TYR A 206 4.47 -1.52 12.82
CA TYR A 206 5.70 -1.40 12.04
C TYR A 206 6.70 -2.53 12.36
N ASP A 207 6.85 -2.89 13.64
CA ASP A 207 7.75 -3.95 14.06
C ASP A 207 7.28 -5.33 13.57
N ALA A 208 5.97 -5.59 13.64
CA ALA A 208 5.37 -6.83 13.13
C ALA A 208 5.50 -6.95 11.60
N LYS A 209 5.54 -5.82 10.86
CA LYS A 209 5.71 -5.79 9.40
C LYS A 209 7.14 -6.04 8.93
N TYR A 210 8.14 -5.55 9.66
CA TYR A 210 9.51 -5.46 9.15
C TYR A 210 10.56 -6.21 9.98
N LYS A 211 10.25 -6.65 11.20
CA LYS A 211 11.15 -7.48 11.99
C LYS A 211 10.99 -8.96 11.67
N PRO A 212 12.07 -9.73 11.55
CA PRO A 212 12.01 -11.18 11.38
C PRO A 212 11.17 -11.83 12.49
N GLY A 213 10.16 -12.64 12.11
CA GLY A 213 9.27 -13.31 13.05
C GLY A 213 8.19 -12.43 13.69
N GLY A 214 8.02 -11.17 13.23
CA GLY A 214 6.97 -10.27 13.72
C GLY A 214 5.56 -10.67 13.30
N SER A 215 5.42 -11.41 12.20
CA SER A 215 4.16 -11.99 11.72
C SER A 215 4.38 -13.34 11.06
N ARG A 216 3.30 -14.13 10.97
CA ARG A 216 3.21 -15.35 10.17
C ARG A 216 2.12 -15.16 9.12
N HIS A 217 2.38 -15.57 7.90
CA HIS A 217 1.44 -15.46 6.80
C HIS A 217 0.89 -16.84 6.44
N GLU A 218 -0.41 -16.93 6.23
CA GLU A 218 -1.08 -18.13 5.71
C GLU A 218 -1.65 -17.82 4.32
N VAL A 219 -1.08 -18.47 3.30
CA VAL A 219 -1.37 -18.24 1.88
C VAL A 219 -1.66 -19.56 1.18
N PRO A 220 -2.90 -19.82 0.69
CA PRO A 220 -4.10 -18.99 0.87
C PRO A 220 -4.61 -19.01 2.31
N ALA A 221 -5.35 -17.98 2.71
CA ALA A 221 -5.97 -17.91 4.02
C ALA A 221 -6.99 -19.03 4.25
N ASP A 222 -6.95 -19.65 5.44
CA ASP A 222 -7.99 -20.61 5.87
C ASP A 222 -9.20 -19.84 6.44
N VAL A 223 -10.11 -19.46 5.55
CA VAL A 223 -11.36 -18.74 5.84
C VAL A 223 -12.51 -19.37 5.06
N PRO A 224 -13.78 -19.20 5.48
CA PRO A 224 -14.95 -19.64 4.70
C PRO A 224 -14.86 -19.07 3.26
N SER A 225 -15.30 -19.88 2.28
CA SER A 225 -15.27 -19.50 0.86
C SER A 225 -15.98 -18.17 0.58
N GLU A 226 -17.10 -17.91 1.26
CA GLU A 226 -17.82 -16.62 1.16
C GLU A 226 -16.93 -15.41 1.53
N ILE A 227 -16.11 -15.55 2.57
CA ILE A 227 -15.19 -14.48 3.00
C ILE A 227 -14.03 -14.37 2.03
N PHE A 228 -13.48 -15.51 1.57
CA PHE A 228 -12.42 -15.53 0.57
C PHE A 228 -12.84 -14.82 -0.71
N ASP A 229 -14.01 -15.20 -1.26
CA ASP A 229 -14.57 -14.64 -2.48
C ASP A 229 -14.88 -13.14 -2.31
N ALA A 230 -15.41 -12.74 -1.15
CA ALA A 230 -15.67 -11.33 -0.84
C ALA A 230 -14.38 -10.50 -0.75
N CYS A 231 -13.29 -11.02 -0.15
CA CYS A 231 -11.99 -10.34 -0.14
C CYS A 231 -11.47 -10.12 -1.57
N MET A 232 -11.57 -11.16 -2.42
CA MET A 232 -11.15 -11.08 -3.83
C MET A 232 -11.98 -10.04 -4.60
N GLU A 233 -13.31 -10.07 -4.46
CA GLU A 233 -14.23 -9.12 -5.10
C GLU A 233 -13.99 -7.69 -4.60
N TYR A 234 -13.92 -7.50 -3.28
CA TYR A 234 -13.79 -6.17 -2.69
C TYR A 234 -12.44 -5.54 -3.01
N ALA A 235 -11.35 -6.32 -3.04
CA ALA A 235 -10.04 -5.82 -3.47
C ALA A 235 -10.07 -5.34 -4.92
N LYS A 236 -10.69 -6.12 -5.83
CA LYS A 236 -10.84 -5.72 -7.24
C LYS A 236 -11.68 -4.45 -7.38
N ARG A 237 -12.81 -4.37 -6.69
CA ARG A 237 -13.67 -3.18 -6.72
C ARG A 237 -12.99 -1.95 -6.11
N ALA A 238 -12.20 -2.12 -5.04
CA ALA A 238 -11.42 -1.03 -4.45
C ALA A 238 -10.35 -0.52 -5.41
N HIS A 239 -9.63 -1.45 -6.08
CA HIS A 239 -8.66 -1.15 -7.14
C HIS A 239 -9.30 -0.30 -8.24
N ASP A 240 -10.45 -0.73 -8.75
CA ASP A 240 -11.18 -0.04 -9.82
C ASP A 240 -11.73 1.33 -9.37
N ALA A 241 -12.31 1.39 -8.17
CA ALA A 241 -12.90 2.61 -7.64
C ALA A 241 -11.88 3.74 -7.42
N LEU A 242 -10.64 3.39 -7.03
CA LEU A 242 -9.55 4.35 -6.94
C LEU A 242 -8.92 4.68 -8.30
N GLY A 243 -9.17 3.88 -9.34
CA GLY A 243 -8.51 3.96 -10.63
C GLY A 243 -7.06 3.47 -10.59
N CYS A 244 -6.78 2.47 -9.75
CA CYS A 244 -5.46 1.87 -9.65
C CYS A 244 -5.03 1.19 -10.96
N ARG A 245 -3.73 1.06 -11.15
CA ARG A 245 -3.08 0.36 -12.27
C ARG A 245 -1.94 -0.50 -11.75
N GLY A 246 -1.51 -1.46 -12.57
CA GLY A 246 -0.44 -2.37 -12.22
C GLY A 246 -0.82 -3.23 -11.02
N VAL A 247 -0.18 -3.01 -9.88
CA VAL A 247 -0.39 -3.78 -8.67
C VAL A 247 -0.91 -2.90 -7.56
N SER A 248 -1.90 -3.40 -6.81
CA SER A 248 -2.33 -2.82 -5.52
C SER A 248 -2.61 -3.93 -4.51
N ARG A 249 -2.60 -3.59 -3.23
CA ARG A 249 -2.94 -4.51 -2.15
C ARG A 249 -4.00 -3.86 -1.25
N THR A 250 -5.10 -4.59 -1.05
CA THR A 250 -6.20 -4.14 -0.18
C THR A 250 -6.18 -4.92 1.11
N ASP A 251 -6.21 -4.20 2.23
CA ASP A 251 -6.12 -4.75 3.58
C ASP A 251 -7.49 -4.70 4.27
N PHE A 252 -7.86 -5.80 4.97
CA PHE A 252 -9.15 -6.00 5.59
C PHE A 252 -9.02 -6.39 7.06
N ARG A 253 -10.10 -6.15 7.84
CA ARG A 253 -10.33 -6.79 9.13
C ARG A 253 -11.59 -7.63 9.05
N TRP A 254 -11.54 -8.83 9.61
CA TRP A 254 -12.69 -9.73 9.60
C TRP A 254 -13.01 -10.26 10.99
N ASP A 255 -14.16 -9.85 11.55
CA ASP A 255 -14.74 -10.42 12.76
C ASP A 255 -15.54 -11.68 12.40
N ASP A 256 -14.96 -12.85 12.64
CA ASP A 256 -15.51 -14.16 12.30
C ASP A 256 -16.87 -14.46 12.96
N ARG A 257 -17.17 -13.80 14.09
CA ARG A 257 -18.46 -13.93 14.80
C ARG A 257 -19.63 -13.29 14.04
N ARG A 258 -19.34 -12.47 13.03
CA ARG A 258 -20.34 -11.70 12.26
C ARG A 258 -20.46 -12.14 10.81
N GLY A 259 -19.76 -13.21 10.40
CA GLY A 259 -19.74 -13.67 9.02
C GLY A 259 -19.33 -12.55 8.05
N LEU A 260 -20.04 -12.41 6.94
CA LEU A 260 -19.73 -11.39 5.92
C LEU A 260 -19.88 -9.94 6.43
N ASP A 261 -20.84 -9.68 7.31
CA ASP A 261 -21.03 -8.35 7.93
C ASP A 261 -19.85 -7.93 8.82
N GLY A 262 -18.98 -8.88 9.17
CA GLY A 262 -17.74 -8.65 9.90
C GLY A 262 -16.55 -8.27 9.04
N LEU A 263 -16.65 -8.40 7.71
CA LEU A 263 -15.55 -8.07 6.79
C LEU A 263 -15.55 -6.57 6.49
N ILE A 264 -14.46 -5.90 6.86
CA ILE A 264 -14.29 -4.45 6.74
C ILE A 264 -13.03 -4.15 5.94
N LEU A 265 -13.14 -3.31 4.92
CA LEU A 265 -12.01 -2.79 4.16
C LEU A 265 -11.36 -1.64 4.93
N LEU A 266 -10.05 -1.72 5.15
CA LEU A 266 -9.27 -0.70 5.85
C LEU A 266 -8.68 0.33 4.89
N GLU A 267 -7.87 -0.15 3.94
CA GLU A 267 -7.14 0.69 2.98
C GLU A 267 -6.71 -0.12 1.74
N THR A 268 -6.29 0.58 0.69
CA THR A 268 -5.65 0.00 -0.49
C THR A 268 -4.30 0.67 -0.71
N ASN A 269 -3.25 -0.12 -0.75
CA ASN A 269 -1.88 0.33 -1.01
C ASN A 269 -1.59 0.27 -2.50
N THR A 270 -1.26 1.41 -3.11
CA THR A 270 -0.94 1.51 -4.55
C THR A 270 0.52 1.21 -4.86
N GLN A 271 1.36 1.13 -3.83
CA GLN A 271 2.78 0.84 -3.90
C GLN A 271 3.16 -0.17 -2.81
N PRO A 272 2.63 -1.42 -2.87
CA PRO A 272 2.87 -2.39 -1.82
C PRO A 272 4.36 -2.77 -1.73
N GLY A 273 4.79 -3.22 -0.54
CA GLY A 273 6.15 -3.70 -0.32
C GLY A 273 6.53 -4.80 -1.31
N MET A 274 7.74 -4.73 -1.84
CA MET A 274 8.25 -5.56 -2.93
C MET A 274 9.57 -6.25 -2.58
N THR A 275 9.73 -6.68 -1.32
CA THR A 275 10.78 -7.65 -0.98
C THR A 275 10.27 -9.07 -1.22
N PRO A 276 11.12 -10.08 -1.45
CA PRO A 276 10.69 -11.47 -1.68
C PRO A 276 9.79 -12.06 -0.59
N THR A 277 9.86 -11.53 0.64
CA THR A 277 9.04 -11.95 1.79
C THR A 277 7.87 -11.00 2.07
N SER A 278 7.61 -10.04 1.19
CA SER A 278 6.45 -9.15 1.31
C SER A 278 5.18 -9.85 0.84
N LEU A 279 4.03 -9.44 1.40
CA LEU A 279 2.71 -10.04 1.15
C LEU A 279 2.35 -10.14 -0.34
N THR A 280 2.63 -9.10 -1.11
CA THR A 280 2.30 -9.06 -2.54
C THR A 280 3.15 -10.03 -3.38
N PRO A 281 4.49 -10.08 -3.24
CA PRO A 281 5.31 -11.13 -3.87
C PRO A 281 4.96 -12.54 -3.42
N GLU A 282 4.59 -12.77 -2.15
CA GLU A 282 4.12 -14.08 -1.67
C GLU A 282 2.86 -14.53 -2.41
N GLN A 283 1.89 -13.64 -2.60
CA GLN A 283 0.67 -13.93 -3.36
C GLN A 283 0.96 -14.18 -4.84
N ALA A 284 1.90 -13.44 -5.45
CA ALA A 284 2.35 -13.70 -6.80
C ALA A 284 3.05 -15.06 -6.94
N ALA A 285 3.86 -15.44 -5.95
CA ALA A 285 4.50 -16.76 -5.89
C ALA A 285 3.47 -17.88 -5.75
N HIS A 286 2.43 -17.69 -4.91
CA HIS A 286 1.30 -18.64 -4.82
C HIS A 286 0.57 -18.77 -6.16
N ALA A 287 0.47 -17.70 -6.95
CA ALA A 287 -0.09 -17.71 -8.30
C ALA A 287 0.87 -18.28 -9.38
N GLY A 288 2.04 -18.79 -9.00
CA GLY A 288 3.00 -19.47 -9.87
C GLY A 288 4.03 -18.56 -10.52
N MET A 289 4.21 -17.32 -10.07
CA MET A 289 5.20 -16.37 -10.61
C MET A 289 6.43 -16.31 -9.72
N SER A 290 7.64 -16.37 -10.30
CA SER A 290 8.85 -16.02 -9.57
C SER A 290 8.87 -14.52 -9.26
N PHE A 291 9.67 -14.09 -8.28
CA PHE A 291 9.82 -12.67 -7.96
C PHE A 291 10.35 -11.85 -9.15
N GLY A 292 11.30 -12.41 -9.94
CA GLY A 292 11.78 -11.81 -11.18
C GLY A 292 10.68 -11.62 -12.20
N GLN A 293 9.90 -12.68 -12.50
CA GLN A 293 8.78 -12.62 -13.43
C GLN A 293 7.72 -11.60 -12.98
N PHE A 294 7.48 -11.49 -11.67
CA PHE A 294 6.55 -10.50 -11.14
C PHE A 294 7.06 -9.08 -11.34
N CYS A 295 8.34 -8.79 -11.05
CA CYS A 295 8.95 -7.49 -11.32
C CYS A 295 8.96 -7.16 -12.82
N ALA A 296 9.26 -8.14 -13.68
CA ALA A 296 9.23 -7.96 -15.13
C ALA A 296 7.83 -7.60 -15.63
N TRP A 297 6.80 -8.31 -15.17
CA TRP A 297 5.41 -7.99 -15.51
C TRP A 297 5.03 -6.56 -15.11
N ILE A 298 5.43 -6.10 -13.92
CA ILE A 298 5.17 -4.74 -13.46
C ILE A 298 5.84 -3.70 -14.38
N VAL A 299 7.05 -3.99 -14.89
CA VAL A 299 7.73 -3.14 -15.89
C VAL A 299 7.00 -3.16 -17.23
N GLU A 300 6.53 -4.32 -17.68
CA GLU A 300 5.80 -4.48 -18.94
C GLU A 300 4.44 -3.75 -18.93
N ASP A 301 3.78 -3.66 -17.76
CA ASP A 301 2.55 -2.90 -17.57
C ASP A 301 2.78 -1.37 -17.55
N ALA A 302 4.02 -0.90 -17.40
CA ALA A 302 4.33 0.52 -17.26
C ALA A 302 3.87 1.38 -18.43
N SER A 303 3.32 2.55 -18.14
CA SER A 303 2.87 3.53 -19.14
C SER A 303 2.83 4.95 -18.55
N CYS A 304 2.64 5.96 -19.39
CA CYS A 304 2.15 7.28 -19.00
C CYS A 304 0.63 7.33 -19.07
N ASN A 305 0.03 8.42 -18.59
CA ASN A 305 -1.42 8.64 -18.54
C ASN A 305 -2.16 7.59 -17.69
N ARG A 306 -1.58 7.30 -16.54
CA ARG A 306 -2.14 6.39 -15.54
C ARG A 306 -3.15 7.04 -14.60
#